data_9899d2287991aecafd8f795fed53602b
#
_entry.id   9899d2287991aecafd8f795fed53602b
#
_cell.length_a   1.000
_cell.length_b   1.000
_cell.length_c   1.000
_cell.angle_alpha   90.00
_cell.angle_beta   90.00
_cell.angle_gamma   90.00
#
_symmetry.space_group_name_H-M   'P 1'
#
loop_
_entity.id
_entity.type
_entity.pdbx_description
1 polymer ?
#
loop_
_entity_poly.entity_id
_entity_poly.type
_entity_poly.pdbx_seq_one_letter_code
_entity_poly.pdbx_strand_id
1 'polypeptide(L)'
;MKRCAISILLAAGVAMTLPAAAVDLSFSGFGTLSYSRSDQPYAYQRFVDDGGTFKRDSVLGLQVDARINDQFSATLQGKVAPSLSSDSATDATISWAFLSWRPSNEWLVRAGRLRVPLYLRSETTDVGATFDVAHLPTEVYSTSPTTDIDGLSVSKTWYSGVGEWTLDGYAGSADTTYSTYLRDNSAAGLSGRIFTPVKVKARGLVLTFQQGDNLYRVGAHDGRASGTNGQAMPVTFPFVTIAPGIGYYQVSSLLPGPGLTRVREVHSPTYVIGADVAAGKDFRLMGEYVRRNVLGVSSGADTQSAYLSVLRPAGAWTPYVSVGRLLSMPEVRDFYGKVNASRVPAFIPGAAQINASQRAGADGLSPFDQTTWALGTSYRLSATSKLKAEWARTRTGLVSGLVDAPPGGESGNQVINVLTLSCSFVF
;
A
#
# COMPACT_ATOMS: atom_id res chain seq x y z
N MET A 1 -26.04 -2.59 17.63
CA MET A 1 -26.14 -1.13 17.66
C MET A 1 -25.26 -0.61 18.79
N LYS A 2 -23.98 -0.28 18.51
CA LYS A 2 -23.10 0.43 19.45
C LYS A 2 -22.75 1.74 18.79
N ARG A 3 -23.18 2.84 19.41
CA ARG A 3 -22.94 4.21 18.99
C ARG A 3 -21.44 4.51 19.14
N CYS A 4 -20.73 4.77 18.04
CA CYS A 4 -19.42 5.40 18.09
C CYS A 4 -19.60 6.85 18.56
N ALA A 5 -19.22 7.12 19.79
CA ALA A 5 -19.06 8.47 20.30
C ALA A 5 -17.76 9.04 19.68
N ILE A 6 -17.89 10.02 18.82
CA ILE A 6 -16.78 10.86 18.37
C ILE A 6 -16.42 11.76 19.55
N SER A 7 -15.38 11.38 20.29
CA SER A 7 -14.79 12.25 21.30
C SER A 7 -13.97 13.33 20.59
N ILE A 8 -14.55 14.49 20.35
CA ILE A 8 -13.83 15.70 19.99
C ILE A 8 -13.07 16.13 21.25
N LEU A 9 -11.78 15.85 21.31
CA LEU A 9 -10.90 16.44 22.32
C LEU A 9 -10.72 17.91 21.95
N LEU A 10 -11.51 18.78 22.60
CA LEU A 10 -11.22 20.20 22.71
C LEU A 10 -9.95 20.34 23.55
N ALA A 11 -8.80 20.59 22.91
CA ALA A 11 -7.61 21.03 23.61
C ALA A 11 -7.90 22.40 24.21
N ALA A 12 -7.92 22.45 25.54
CA ALA A 12 -8.15 23.66 26.33
C ALA A 12 -7.11 24.74 25.95
N GLY A 13 -7.60 25.91 25.62
CA GLY A 13 -6.81 27.03 25.19
C GLY A 13 -5.88 27.56 26.27
N VAL A 14 -4.62 27.68 25.88
CA VAL A 14 -3.79 28.77 26.39
C VAL A 14 -4.19 29.98 25.52
N ALA A 15 -5.01 30.85 26.06
CA ALA A 15 -5.34 32.13 25.47
C ALA A 15 -4.10 33.04 25.52
N MET A 16 -3.17 32.84 24.58
CA MET A 16 -2.26 33.89 24.20
C MET A 16 -3.09 34.86 23.38
N THR A 17 -3.29 36.09 23.86
CA THR A 17 -3.82 37.21 23.11
C THR A 17 -2.80 37.57 22.00
N LEU A 18 -2.81 36.80 20.94
CA LEU A 18 -2.16 37.17 19.68
C LEU A 18 -3.02 38.27 19.07
N PRO A 19 -2.43 39.36 18.52
CA PRO A 19 -3.18 40.31 17.71
C PRO A 19 -3.89 39.48 16.64
N ALA A 20 -5.17 39.83 16.34
CA ALA A 20 -5.96 39.15 15.33
C ALA A 20 -5.34 39.40 13.93
N ALA A 21 -4.27 38.71 13.63
CA ALA A 21 -3.81 38.55 12.26
C ALA A 21 -4.89 37.71 11.56
N ALA A 22 -5.44 38.23 10.48
CA ALA A 22 -6.41 37.50 9.68
C ALA A 22 -5.73 36.22 9.20
N VAL A 23 -6.23 35.08 9.65
CA VAL A 23 -5.78 33.76 9.17
C VAL A 23 -6.23 33.68 7.72
N ASP A 24 -5.27 33.48 6.80
CA ASP A 24 -5.57 33.27 5.39
C ASP A 24 -5.95 31.80 5.19
N LEU A 25 -7.20 31.57 4.73
CA LEU A 25 -7.74 30.23 4.50
C LEU A 25 -7.84 29.98 3.00
N SER A 26 -7.28 28.85 2.56
CA SER A 26 -7.47 28.33 1.22
C SER A 26 -8.14 26.96 1.24
N PHE A 27 -8.99 26.73 0.25
CA PHE A 27 -9.74 25.49 0.07
C PHE A 27 -9.35 24.88 -1.26
N SER A 28 -9.12 23.59 -1.26
CA SER A 28 -8.86 22.82 -2.46
C SER A 28 -9.48 21.44 -2.34
N GLY A 29 -9.58 20.74 -3.46
CA GLY A 29 -10.09 19.39 -3.45
C GLY A 29 -9.62 18.60 -4.66
N PHE A 30 -9.83 17.31 -4.59
CA PHE A 30 -9.49 16.38 -5.65
C PHE A 30 -10.49 15.24 -5.70
N GLY A 31 -10.62 14.65 -6.88
CA GLY A 31 -11.41 13.45 -7.05
C GLY A 31 -10.92 12.60 -8.19
N THR A 32 -11.20 11.32 -8.07
CA THR A 32 -11.08 10.33 -9.14
C THR A 32 -12.30 9.43 -9.10
N LEU A 33 -12.99 9.30 -10.22
CA LEU A 33 -13.95 8.26 -10.47
C LEU A 33 -13.30 7.24 -11.41
N SER A 34 -13.15 6.01 -10.95
CA SER A 34 -12.48 4.94 -11.69
C SER A 34 -13.39 3.73 -11.81
N TYR A 35 -13.49 3.19 -13.02
CA TYR A 35 -14.13 1.90 -13.30
C TYR A 35 -13.09 0.92 -13.76
N SER A 36 -13.04 -0.27 -13.13
CA SER A 36 -12.14 -1.35 -13.51
C SER A 36 -12.91 -2.66 -13.65
N ARG A 37 -12.54 -3.46 -14.66
CA ARG A 37 -13.11 -4.79 -14.92
C ARG A 37 -12.02 -5.75 -15.36
N SER A 38 -12.04 -6.99 -14.84
CA SER A 38 -11.15 -8.06 -15.30
C SER A 38 -11.88 -9.07 -16.17
N ASP A 39 -11.12 -9.99 -16.74
CA ASP A 39 -11.63 -11.17 -17.47
C ASP A 39 -11.80 -12.39 -16.56
N GLN A 40 -11.66 -12.24 -15.23
CA GLN A 40 -11.71 -13.34 -14.27
C GLN A 40 -12.95 -13.27 -13.39
N PRO A 41 -13.59 -14.43 -13.08
CA PRO A 41 -14.77 -14.50 -12.22
C PRO A 41 -14.44 -14.35 -10.72
N TYR A 42 -13.18 -14.17 -10.36
CA TYR A 42 -12.70 -13.93 -8.99
C TYR A 42 -12.03 -12.57 -8.89
N ALA A 43 -11.98 -12.01 -7.67
CA ALA A 43 -11.41 -10.69 -7.46
C ALA A 43 -9.88 -10.71 -7.58
N TYR A 44 -9.35 -9.75 -8.31
CA TYR A 44 -7.95 -9.36 -8.38
C TYR A 44 -7.80 -7.99 -7.72
N GLN A 45 -6.72 -7.81 -6.96
CA GLN A 45 -6.50 -6.58 -6.19
C GLN A 45 -7.73 -6.20 -5.35
N ARG A 46 -8.36 -7.21 -4.75
CA ARG A 46 -9.47 -7.09 -3.81
C ARG A 46 -10.85 -6.77 -4.42
N PHE A 47 -10.92 -6.01 -5.50
CA PHE A 47 -12.21 -5.48 -5.98
C PHE A 47 -12.51 -5.77 -7.44
N VAL A 48 -11.53 -6.17 -8.24
CA VAL A 48 -11.66 -6.20 -9.70
C VAL A 48 -11.92 -7.62 -10.18
N ASP A 49 -13.12 -7.88 -10.66
CA ASP A 49 -13.58 -9.13 -11.26
C ASP A 49 -14.27 -8.88 -12.61
N ASP A 50 -14.91 -9.89 -13.19
CA ASP A 50 -15.63 -9.78 -14.45
C ASP A 50 -16.98 -9.04 -14.36
N GLY A 51 -17.47 -8.76 -13.16
CA GLY A 51 -18.62 -7.89 -12.91
C GLY A 51 -18.26 -6.40 -13.04
N GLY A 52 -17.01 -6.07 -12.85
CA GLY A 52 -16.50 -4.70 -12.83
C GLY A 52 -16.84 -3.93 -11.54
N THR A 53 -16.08 -2.87 -11.28
CA THR A 53 -16.18 -2.13 -10.03
C THR A 53 -15.79 -0.67 -10.17
N PHE A 54 -16.43 0.18 -9.36
CA PHE A 54 -16.00 1.56 -9.11
C PHE A 54 -15.17 1.72 -7.83
N LYS A 55 -14.93 0.65 -7.08
CA LYS A 55 -14.20 0.73 -5.80
C LYS A 55 -12.71 0.91 -5.97
N ARG A 56 -12.11 0.38 -7.03
CA ARG A 56 -10.67 0.58 -7.24
C ARG A 56 -10.39 2.02 -7.65
N ASP A 57 -9.53 2.72 -6.91
CA ASP A 57 -9.02 4.08 -7.15
C ASP A 57 -10.07 5.21 -7.14
N SER A 58 -11.35 4.94 -6.88
CA SER A 58 -12.31 6.01 -6.70
C SER A 58 -12.11 6.67 -5.35
N VAL A 59 -11.95 8.00 -5.36
CA VAL A 59 -11.68 8.81 -4.17
C VAL A 59 -12.20 10.23 -4.38
N LEU A 60 -12.69 10.84 -3.32
CA LEU A 60 -13.01 12.27 -3.25
C LEU A 60 -12.36 12.85 -2.00
N GLY A 61 -11.60 13.93 -2.13
CA GLY A 61 -10.91 14.58 -1.02
C GLY A 61 -11.12 16.09 -1.02
N LEU A 62 -11.11 16.64 0.19
CA LEU A 62 -11.16 18.08 0.46
C LEU A 62 -10.01 18.45 1.39
N GLN A 63 -9.42 19.61 1.15
CA GLN A 63 -8.33 20.15 1.94
C GLN A 63 -8.59 21.60 2.31
N VAL A 64 -8.23 21.93 3.53
CA VAL A 64 -8.22 23.31 4.05
C VAL A 64 -6.80 23.60 4.53
N ASP A 65 -6.22 24.66 4.01
CA ASP A 65 -4.93 25.18 4.47
C ASP A 65 -5.17 26.52 5.16
N ALA A 66 -4.60 26.68 6.36
CA ALA A 66 -4.67 27.88 7.16
C ALA A 66 -3.25 28.46 7.31
N ARG A 67 -2.98 29.61 6.69
CA ARG A 67 -1.74 30.37 6.92
C ARG A 67 -1.93 31.28 8.12
N ILE A 68 -1.28 30.95 9.24
CA ILE A 68 -1.39 31.69 10.48
C ILE A 68 -0.46 32.92 10.46
N ASN A 69 0.75 32.73 9.97
CA ASN A 69 1.75 33.77 9.73
C ASN A 69 2.84 33.23 8.77
N ASP A 70 3.94 33.97 8.59
CA ASP A 70 5.01 33.56 7.67
C ASP A 70 5.74 32.28 8.07
N GLN A 71 5.67 31.89 9.33
CA GLN A 71 6.37 30.70 9.85
C GLN A 71 5.40 29.53 10.15
N PHE A 72 4.14 29.80 10.47
CA PHE A 72 3.19 28.80 10.94
C PHE A 72 2.00 28.66 9.99
N SER A 73 1.68 27.41 9.67
CA SER A 73 0.48 27.04 8.94
C SER A 73 -0.11 25.72 9.47
N ALA A 74 -1.37 25.47 9.17
CA ALA A 74 -2.05 24.20 9.47
C ALA A 74 -2.71 23.69 8.19
N THR A 75 -2.71 22.35 8.03
CA THR A 75 -3.40 21.66 6.93
C THR A 75 -4.32 20.60 7.50
N LEU A 76 -5.57 20.58 7.01
CA LEU A 76 -6.53 19.51 7.24
C LEU A 76 -7.03 18.98 5.91
N GLN A 77 -6.87 17.67 5.67
CA GLN A 77 -7.37 16.97 4.48
C GLN A 77 -8.19 15.76 4.91
N GLY A 78 -9.42 15.71 4.42
CA GLY A 78 -10.28 14.53 4.53
C GLY A 78 -10.51 13.88 3.18
N LYS A 79 -10.74 12.56 3.16
CA LYS A 79 -11.12 11.84 1.95
C LYS A 79 -12.19 10.79 2.21
N VAL A 80 -12.98 10.51 1.17
CA VAL A 80 -13.93 9.41 1.08
C VAL A 80 -13.38 8.43 0.05
N ALA A 81 -13.17 7.19 0.46
CA ALA A 81 -12.60 6.12 -0.37
C ALA A 81 -13.09 4.76 0.11
N PRO A 82 -12.94 3.68 -0.68
CA PRO A 82 -13.24 2.31 -0.23
C PRO A 82 -12.50 1.97 1.06
N SER A 83 -13.21 1.32 1.98
CA SER A 83 -12.71 0.99 3.33
C SER A 83 -11.48 0.09 3.28
N LEU A 84 -10.51 0.32 4.15
CA LEU A 84 -9.37 -0.57 4.34
C LEU A 84 -9.69 -1.79 5.20
N SER A 85 -10.83 -1.77 5.90
CA SER A 85 -11.25 -2.79 6.87
C SER A 85 -12.52 -3.56 6.47
N SER A 86 -13.08 -3.28 5.28
CA SER A 86 -14.30 -3.94 4.77
C SER A 86 -14.38 -3.85 3.25
N ASP A 87 -14.69 -4.96 2.57
CA ASP A 87 -14.87 -4.99 1.11
C ASP A 87 -16.14 -4.30 0.64
N SER A 88 -17.14 -4.15 1.51
CA SER A 88 -18.44 -3.57 1.18
C SER A 88 -18.56 -2.09 1.51
N ALA A 89 -17.79 -1.58 2.47
CA ALA A 89 -17.93 -0.24 2.99
C ALA A 89 -17.10 0.81 2.22
N THR A 90 -17.49 2.06 2.41
CA THR A 90 -16.74 3.26 2.03
C THR A 90 -16.52 4.07 3.31
N ASP A 91 -15.30 4.53 3.53
CA ASP A 91 -14.92 5.26 4.73
C ASP A 91 -14.61 6.73 4.42
N ALA A 92 -15.03 7.61 5.33
CA ALA A 92 -14.54 8.97 5.40
C ALA A 92 -13.37 9.01 6.41
N THR A 93 -12.21 9.41 5.96
CA THR A 93 -10.98 9.40 6.77
C THR A 93 -10.26 10.74 6.70
N ILE A 94 -9.57 11.11 7.77
CA ILE A 94 -8.63 12.22 7.78
C ILE A 94 -7.29 11.68 7.28
N SER A 95 -6.81 12.17 6.12
CA SER A 95 -5.53 11.81 5.54
C SER A 95 -4.40 12.66 6.11
N TRP A 96 -4.64 13.98 6.23
CA TRP A 96 -3.68 14.94 6.77
C TRP A 96 -4.36 15.79 7.85
N ALA A 97 -3.65 16.03 8.94
CA ALA A 97 -4.07 16.96 9.99
C ALA A 97 -2.81 17.36 10.76
N PHE A 98 -2.12 18.41 10.31
CA PHE A 98 -0.84 18.79 10.90
C PHE A 98 -0.64 20.31 10.99
N LEU A 99 0.21 20.68 11.92
CA LEU A 99 0.81 22.00 12.01
C LEU A 99 2.18 21.99 11.34
N SER A 100 2.48 23.04 10.61
CA SER A 100 3.78 23.28 9.99
C SER A 100 4.45 24.49 10.64
N TRP A 101 5.74 24.34 10.92
CA TRP A 101 6.63 25.42 11.35
C TRP A 101 7.79 25.53 10.37
N ARG A 102 7.98 26.73 9.81
CA ARG A 102 9.02 27.06 8.84
C ARG A 102 9.94 28.13 9.46
N PRO A 103 10.95 27.74 10.26
CA PRO A 103 11.86 28.69 10.91
C PRO A 103 12.72 29.46 9.91
N SER A 104 12.98 28.88 8.75
CA SER A 104 13.65 29.53 7.62
C SER A 104 13.16 28.92 6.29
N ASN A 105 13.59 29.47 5.17
CA ASN A 105 13.23 28.94 3.84
C ASN A 105 13.77 27.53 3.58
N GLU A 106 14.80 27.10 4.32
CA GLU A 106 15.42 25.79 4.16
C GLU A 106 14.76 24.70 5.04
N TRP A 107 14.15 25.10 6.15
CA TRP A 107 13.66 24.13 7.15
C TRP A 107 12.15 24.14 7.24
N LEU A 108 11.58 22.94 7.30
CA LEU A 108 10.15 22.73 7.53
C LEU A 108 9.98 21.60 8.55
N VAL A 109 9.25 21.90 9.63
CA VAL A 109 8.87 20.92 10.66
C VAL A 109 7.36 20.76 10.61
N ARG A 110 6.88 19.51 10.61
CA ARG A 110 5.44 19.21 10.66
C ARG A 110 5.16 18.24 11.80
N ALA A 111 4.06 18.47 12.52
CA ALA A 111 3.61 17.62 13.60
C ALA A 111 2.09 17.35 13.48
N GLY A 112 1.70 16.08 13.58
CA GLY A 112 0.31 15.64 13.44
C GLY A 112 0.18 14.41 12.54
N ARG A 113 -0.93 14.30 11.81
CA ARG A 113 -1.14 13.23 10.82
C ARG A 113 -0.51 13.62 9.50
N LEU A 114 0.48 12.82 9.07
CA LEU A 114 1.37 13.10 7.96
C LEU A 114 1.37 11.95 6.96
N ARG A 115 1.54 12.26 5.67
CA ARG A 115 1.84 11.25 4.65
C ARG A 115 3.29 10.80 4.76
N VAL A 116 3.51 9.49 4.72
CA VAL A 116 4.86 8.89 4.66
C VAL A 116 5.43 9.04 3.25
N PRO A 117 6.59 9.69 3.05
CA PRO A 117 7.21 9.85 1.74
C PRO A 117 7.94 8.57 1.30
N LEU A 118 7.22 7.45 1.21
CA LEU A 118 7.80 6.13 0.96
C LEU A 118 8.21 5.96 -0.51
N TYR A 119 7.34 6.34 -1.46
CA TYR A 119 7.50 6.18 -2.91
C TYR A 119 7.51 7.53 -3.62
N LEU A 120 7.86 7.56 -4.91
CA LEU A 120 7.90 8.80 -5.72
C LEU A 120 6.61 9.61 -5.66
N ARG A 121 5.47 8.93 -5.66
CA ARG A 121 4.12 9.56 -5.70
C ARG A 121 3.34 9.41 -4.39
N SER A 122 4.02 9.10 -3.27
CA SER A 122 3.32 8.92 -1.98
C SER A 122 2.48 10.12 -1.60
N GLU A 123 2.98 11.34 -1.73
CA GLU A 123 2.29 12.56 -1.33
C GLU A 123 1.07 12.84 -2.22
N THR A 124 1.08 12.38 -3.46
CA THR A 124 0.03 12.64 -4.46
C THR A 124 -0.75 11.39 -4.87
N THR A 125 -0.58 10.27 -4.17
CA THR A 125 -1.17 8.98 -4.56
C THR A 125 -2.70 9.02 -4.69
N ASP A 126 -3.39 9.86 -3.88
CA ASP A 126 -4.83 10.04 -3.92
C ASP A 126 -5.27 11.08 -4.98
N VAL A 127 -4.33 11.87 -5.55
CA VAL A 127 -4.63 12.98 -6.47
C VAL A 127 -4.34 12.55 -7.90
N GLY A 128 -5.23 11.77 -8.48
CA GLY A 128 -5.07 11.18 -9.82
C GLY A 128 -4.74 12.18 -10.93
N ALA A 129 -5.16 13.44 -10.83
CA ALA A 129 -4.85 14.47 -11.81
C ALA A 129 -3.35 14.82 -11.91
N THR A 130 -2.52 14.46 -10.91
CA THR A 130 -1.08 14.77 -10.86
C THR A 130 -0.19 13.81 -11.65
N PHE A 131 -0.71 12.70 -12.12
CA PHE A 131 0.03 11.70 -12.90
C PHE A 131 -0.77 11.24 -14.12
N ASP A 132 -0.09 10.65 -15.11
CA ASP A 132 -0.68 10.31 -16.41
C ASP A 132 -1.03 8.82 -16.57
N VAL A 133 -0.52 7.94 -15.70
CA VAL A 133 -0.96 6.54 -15.67
C VAL A 133 -2.37 6.44 -15.07
N ALA A 134 -3.18 5.51 -15.56
CA ALA A 134 -4.54 5.34 -15.05
C ALA A 134 -4.53 4.84 -13.60
N HIS A 135 -3.55 3.99 -13.29
CA HIS A 135 -3.33 3.40 -11.98
C HIS A 135 -1.83 3.40 -11.66
N LEU A 136 -1.44 3.80 -10.46
CA LEU A 136 -0.06 3.68 -10.02
C LEU A 136 0.33 2.19 -9.94
N PRO A 137 1.55 1.79 -10.37
CA PRO A 137 1.93 0.39 -10.48
C PRO A 137 1.71 -0.39 -9.19
N THR A 138 0.77 -1.33 -9.24
CA THR A 138 0.34 -2.15 -8.09
C THR A 138 1.51 -2.87 -7.42
N GLU A 139 2.48 -3.30 -8.20
CA GLU A 139 3.65 -4.04 -7.74
C GLU A 139 4.45 -3.28 -6.69
N VAL A 140 4.44 -1.96 -6.73
CA VAL A 140 5.09 -1.10 -5.74
C VAL A 140 4.08 -0.52 -4.77
N TYR A 141 3.03 0.13 -5.26
CA TYR A 141 2.13 0.95 -4.43
C TYR A 141 1.17 0.12 -3.54
N SER A 142 0.90 -1.16 -3.86
CA SER A 142 0.11 -2.04 -3.00
C SER A 142 0.88 -2.60 -1.81
N THR A 143 2.19 -2.43 -1.75
CA THR A 143 3.04 -3.08 -0.73
C THR A 143 3.23 -2.24 0.53
N SER A 144 2.78 -1.00 0.57
CA SER A 144 2.87 -0.16 1.77
C SER A 144 1.90 -0.62 2.85
N PRO A 145 2.36 -0.84 4.09
CA PRO A 145 1.47 -1.23 5.19
C PRO A 145 0.60 -0.07 5.69
N THR A 146 1.04 1.16 5.49
CA THR A 146 0.30 2.40 5.78
C THR A 146 0.79 3.52 4.87
N THR A 147 -0.08 4.45 4.57
CA THR A 147 0.26 5.66 3.82
C THR A 147 0.42 6.88 4.72
N ASP A 148 -0.23 6.88 5.88
CA ASP A 148 -0.29 8.01 6.79
C ASP A 148 0.14 7.59 8.20
N ILE A 149 0.77 8.50 8.96
CA ILE A 149 1.20 8.29 10.35
C ILE A 149 0.85 9.51 11.19
N ASP A 150 0.56 9.29 12.47
CA ASP A 150 0.52 10.34 13.49
C ASP A 150 1.93 10.48 14.07
N GLY A 151 2.58 11.64 13.84
CA GLY A 151 3.99 11.81 14.18
C GLY A 151 4.58 13.16 13.85
N LEU A 152 5.87 13.14 13.59
CA LEU A 152 6.70 14.31 13.30
C LEU A 152 7.47 14.09 11.98
N SER A 153 7.62 15.15 11.19
CA SER A 153 8.59 15.20 10.09
C SER A 153 9.41 16.48 10.13
N VAL A 154 10.65 16.36 9.66
CA VAL A 154 11.59 17.48 9.49
C VAL A 154 12.17 17.39 8.10
N SER A 155 12.07 18.46 7.34
CA SER A 155 12.62 18.58 5.98
C SER A 155 13.67 19.68 5.96
N LYS A 156 14.80 19.41 5.32
CA LYS A 156 15.80 20.41 4.98
C LYS A 156 15.99 20.48 3.48
N THR A 157 15.82 21.65 2.92
CA THR A 157 16.03 21.93 1.49
C THR A 157 17.25 22.82 1.31
N TRP A 158 18.08 22.53 0.32
CA TRP A 158 19.20 23.38 -0.10
C TRP A 158 19.37 23.33 -1.60
N TYR A 159 19.93 24.39 -2.14
CA TYR A 159 20.15 24.56 -3.56
C TYR A 159 21.62 24.33 -3.91
N SER A 160 21.87 23.62 -4.99
CA SER A 160 23.18 23.50 -5.65
C SER A 160 23.14 24.17 -7.02
N GLY A 161 24.28 24.36 -7.65
CA GLY A 161 24.35 24.94 -9.00
C GLY A 161 23.62 24.12 -10.08
N VAL A 162 23.19 22.88 -9.76
CA VAL A 162 22.55 21.95 -10.71
C VAL A 162 21.11 21.61 -10.35
N GLY A 163 20.64 21.94 -9.14
CA GLY A 163 19.26 21.63 -8.72
C GLY A 163 19.05 21.77 -7.22
N GLU A 164 17.84 21.35 -6.81
CA GLU A 164 17.37 21.39 -5.43
C GLU A 164 17.51 20.03 -4.77
N TRP A 165 17.99 19.99 -3.54
CA TRP A 165 18.06 18.81 -2.69
C TRP A 165 17.16 18.98 -1.50
N THR A 166 16.39 17.94 -1.17
CA THR A 166 15.59 17.88 0.05
C THR A 166 15.90 16.60 0.81
N LEU A 167 16.22 16.73 2.09
CA LEU A 167 16.35 15.63 3.03
C LEU A 167 15.16 15.65 3.98
N ASP A 168 14.34 14.61 3.94
CA ASP A 168 13.20 14.41 4.82
C ASP A 168 13.53 13.35 5.85
N GLY A 169 13.29 13.66 7.14
CA GLY A 169 13.28 12.70 8.23
C GLY A 169 11.89 12.65 8.85
N TYR A 170 11.40 11.47 9.20
CA TYR A 170 10.10 11.33 9.85
C TYR A 170 10.07 10.18 10.86
N ALA A 171 9.17 10.29 11.84
CA ALA A 171 8.85 9.22 12.79
C ALA A 171 7.41 9.35 13.28
N GLY A 172 6.73 8.22 13.42
CA GLY A 172 5.35 8.20 13.92
C GLY A 172 4.76 6.80 13.97
N SER A 173 3.45 6.73 14.16
CA SER A 173 2.71 5.47 14.18
C SER A 173 1.33 5.62 13.54
N ALA A 174 0.78 4.50 13.07
CA ALA A 174 -0.59 4.41 12.58
C ALA A 174 -1.24 3.13 13.03
N ASP A 175 -2.54 3.18 13.29
CA ASP A 175 -3.39 2.00 13.33
C ASP A 175 -3.92 1.75 11.91
N THR A 176 -3.73 0.55 11.41
CA THR A 176 -4.12 0.15 10.06
C THR A 176 -4.65 -1.29 10.05
N THR A 177 -5.04 -1.78 8.89
CA THR A 177 -5.57 -3.14 8.75
C THR A 177 -4.79 -3.89 7.68
N TYR A 178 -4.28 -5.06 8.06
CA TYR A 178 -3.75 -6.02 7.11
C TYR A 178 -4.87 -6.96 6.68
N SER A 179 -5.00 -7.23 5.38
CA SER A 179 -6.00 -8.16 4.87
C SER A 179 -5.35 -9.35 4.17
N THR A 180 -5.95 -10.53 4.41
CA THR A 180 -5.54 -11.80 3.79
C THR A 180 -6.79 -12.48 3.27
N TYR A 181 -6.72 -13.08 2.08
CA TYR A 181 -7.80 -13.88 1.54
C TYR A 181 -7.54 -15.37 1.79
N LEU A 182 -8.49 -16.06 2.41
CA LEU A 182 -8.45 -17.50 2.66
C LEU A 182 -9.37 -18.22 1.68
N ARG A 183 -8.80 -19.08 0.80
CA ARG A 183 -9.54 -19.80 -0.23
C ARG A 183 -10.44 -20.91 0.34
N ASP A 184 -9.86 -21.76 1.18
CA ASP A 184 -10.47 -23.00 1.64
C ASP A 184 -10.32 -23.15 3.16
N ASN A 185 -11.05 -22.38 3.93
CA ASN A 185 -11.13 -22.60 5.38
C ASN A 185 -12.57 -22.97 5.81
N SER A 186 -13.27 -23.73 4.98
CA SER A 186 -14.63 -24.19 5.22
C SER A 186 -14.77 -25.01 6.52
N ALA A 187 -13.72 -25.77 6.88
CA ALA A 187 -13.69 -26.54 8.12
C ALA A 187 -13.72 -25.67 9.40
N ALA A 188 -13.31 -24.41 9.31
CA ALA A 188 -13.34 -23.44 10.40
C ALA A 188 -14.38 -22.31 10.18
N GLY A 189 -15.15 -22.36 9.09
CA GLY A 189 -16.14 -21.32 8.74
C GLY A 189 -15.52 -19.95 8.40
N LEU A 190 -14.23 -19.89 8.02
CA LEU A 190 -13.45 -18.67 7.85
C LEU A 190 -12.96 -18.47 6.41
N SER A 191 -13.74 -18.88 5.41
CA SER A 191 -13.42 -18.58 4.00
C SER A 191 -13.67 -17.11 3.68
N GLY A 192 -12.88 -16.56 2.74
CA GLY A 192 -13.01 -15.18 2.30
C GLY A 192 -11.92 -14.27 2.87
N ARG A 193 -12.12 -12.96 2.77
CA ARG A 193 -11.15 -11.97 3.22
C ARG A 193 -11.25 -11.72 4.72
N ILE A 194 -10.10 -11.84 5.38
CA ILE A 194 -9.94 -11.55 6.81
C ILE A 194 -9.20 -10.23 6.96
N PHE A 195 -9.70 -9.39 7.84
CA PHE A 195 -9.13 -8.08 8.18
C PHE A 195 -8.55 -8.13 9.59
N THR A 196 -7.23 -7.94 9.70
CA THR A 196 -6.50 -7.99 10.96
C THR A 196 -6.01 -6.60 11.33
N PRO A 197 -6.51 -5.98 12.41
CA PRO A 197 -6.02 -4.70 12.89
C PRO A 197 -4.58 -4.81 13.37
N VAL A 198 -3.73 -3.88 12.91
CA VAL A 198 -2.31 -3.81 13.28
C VAL A 198 -1.91 -2.39 13.58
N LYS A 199 -0.97 -2.23 14.51
CA LYS A 199 -0.28 -0.97 14.76
C LYS A 199 1.06 -0.98 14.07
N VAL A 200 1.32 0.03 13.26
CA VAL A 200 2.59 0.23 12.56
C VAL A 200 3.30 1.44 13.15
N LYS A 201 4.54 1.27 13.60
CA LYS A 201 5.47 2.36 13.87
C LYS A 201 6.38 2.48 12.66
N ALA A 202 6.57 3.70 12.16
CA ALA A 202 7.42 3.94 11.01
C ALA A 202 8.32 5.14 11.26
N ARG A 203 9.57 5.05 10.79
CA ARG A 203 10.52 6.14 10.72
C ARG A 203 11.37 5.97 9.47
N GLY A 204 11.93 7.05 8.97
CA GLY A 204 12.76 6.96 7.78
C GLY A 204 13.47 8.26 7.45
N LEU A 205 14.37 8.13 6.48
CA LEU A 205 15.07 9.21 5.84
C LEU A 205 14.88 9.08 4.33
N VAL A 206 14.60 10.20 3.68
CA VAL A 206 14.41 10.28 2.23
C VAL A 206 15.22 11.44 1.69
N LEU A 207 16.07 11.17 0.72
CA LEU A 207 16.79 12.18 -0.04
C LEU A 207 16.14 12.30 -1.42
N THR A 208 15.72 13.50 -1.75
CA THR A 208 15.15 13.85 -3.05
C THR A 208 16.05 14.88 -3.73
N PHE A 209 16.33 14.67 -5.02
CA PHE A 209 17.00 15.64 -5.88
C PHE A 209 16.06 16.00 -7.02
N GLN A 210 15.86 17.29 -7.23
CA GLN A 210 15.03 17.84 -8.30
C GLN A 210 15.87 18.76 -9.20
N GLN A 211 15.81 18.51 -10.51
CA GLN A 211 16.44 19.33 -11.54
C GLN A 211 15.42 19.64 -12.63
N GLY A 212 14.87 20.85 -12.61
CA GLY A 212 13.72 21.19 -13.43
C GLY A 212 12.56 20.24 -13.14
N ASP A 213 12.07 19.54 -14.16
CA ASP A 213 10.99 18.55 -14.03
C ASP A 213 11.49 17.13 -13.67
N ASN A 214 12.80 16.94 -13.57
CA ASN A 214 13.38 15.64 -13.22
C ASN A 214 13.45 15.48 -11.71
N LEU A 215 12.98 14.32 -11.24
CA LEU A 215 12.95 13.94 -9.83
C LEU A 215 13.72 12.64 -9.61
N TYR A 216 14.59 12.61 -8.63
CA TYR A 216 15.30 11.43 -8.16
C TYR A 216 15.08 11.29 -6.67
N ARG A 217 14.80 10.07 -6.20
CA ARG A 217 14.53 9.81 -4.78
C ARG A 217 15.21 8.54 -4.31
N VAL A 218 15.80 8.62 -3.11
CA VAL A 218 16.34 7.46 -2.40
C VAL A 218 15.79 7.48 -0.97
N GLY A 219 15.29 6.37 -0.47
CA GLY A 219 14.70 6.28 0.86
C GLY A 219 15.17 5.04 1.63
N ALA A 220 15.33 5.22 2.95
CA ALA A 220 15.56 4.14 3.90
C ALA A 220 14.55 4.29 5.05
N HIS A 221 13.78 3.23 5.28
CA HIS A 221 12.64 3.23 6.19
C HIS A 221 12.73 2.04 7.14
N ASP A 222 12.35 2.25 8.40
CA ASP A 222 12.23 1.22 9.43
C ASP A 222 10.77 1.13 9.86
N GLY A 223 10.11 0.03 9.48
CA GLY A 223 8.74 -0.29 9.82
C GLY A 223 8.66 -1.39 10.88
N ARG A 224 7.78 -1.22 11.87
CA ARG A 224 7.51 -2.21 12.91
C ARG A 224 6.02 -2.40 13.05
N ALA A 225 5.56 -3.64 12.82
CA ALA A 225 4.15 -4.01 12.93
C ALA A 225 3.87 -4.88 14.14
N SER A 226 2.83 -4.57 14.89
CA SER A 226 2.36 -5.33 16.04
C SER A 226 0.83 -5.48 16.01
N GLY A 227 0.30 -6.53 16.63
CA GLY A 227 -1.15 -6.65 16.84
C GLY A 227 -1.67 -5.55 17.78
N THR A 228 -2.82 -4.96 17.49
CA THR A 228 -3.42 -3.89 18.31
C THR A 228 -3.75 -4.34 19.73
N ASN A 229 -4.04 -5.63 19.94
CA ASN A 229 -4.38 -6.20 21.26
C ASN A 229 -3.17 -6.78 21.99
N GLY A 230 -1.92 -6.43 21.59
CA GLY A 230 -0.70 -6.99 22.14
C GLY A 230 -0.51 -8.49 21.88
N GLN A 231 -1.30 -9.08 21.00
CA GLN A 231 -1.18 -10.48 20.62
C GLN A 231 0.11 -10.72 19.84
N ALA A 232 0.81 -11.80 20.20
CA ALA A 232 2.01 -12.20 19.49
C ALA A 232 1.64 -12.97 18.21
N MET A 233 2.30 -12.60 17.09
CA MET A 233 2.14 -13.20 15.78
C MET A 233 3.02 -14.45 15.63
N PRO A 234 2.54 -15.54 15.03
CA PRO A 234 3.36 -16.71 14.76
C PRO A 234 4.41 -16.40 13.69
N VAL A 235 5.63 -16.83 13.90
CA VAL A 235 6.77 -16.54 13.00
C VAL A 235 7.47 -17.79 12.50
N THR A 236 7.33 -18.93 13.18
CA THR A 236 7.86 -20.23 12.73
C THR A 236 6.75 -21.25 12.72
N PHE A 237 6.81 -22.13 11.74
CA PHE A 237 5.83 -23.18 11.49
C PHE A 237 6.59 -24.52 11.37
N PRO A 238 6.83 -25.22 12.51
CA PRO A 238 7.63 -26.44 12.52
C PRO A 238 6.93 -27.57 11.75
N PHE A 239 7.72 -28.43 11.10
CA PHE A 239 7.21 -29.65 10.49
C PHE A 239 7.01 -30.73 11.55
N VAL A 240 5.83 -31.33 11.57
CA VAL A 240 5.44 -32.43 12.47
C VAL A 240 5.42 -33.71 11.67
N THR A 241 6.29 -34.68 11.98
CA THR A 241 6.33 -35.98 11.37
C THR A 241 5.35 -36.89 12.12
N ILE A 242 4.44 -37.56 11.38
CA ILE A 242 3.50 -38.56 11.91
C ILE A 242 4.07 -39.95 11.69
N ALA A 243 4.60 -40.22 10.49
CA ALA A 243 5.22 -41.45 10.06
C ALA A 243 6.30 -41.18 9.00
N PRO A 244 7.15 -42.15 8.62
CA PRO A 244 8.11 -41.93 7.54
C PRO A 244 7.43 -41.40 6.27
N GLY A 245 7.82 -40.20 5.80
CA GLY A 245 7.25 -39.56 4.62
C GLY A 245 5.87 -38.91 4.81
N ILE A 246 5.28 -38.99 6.00
CA ILE A 246 3.96 -38.42 6.31
C ILE A 246 4.08 -37.38 7.43
N GLY A 247 3.64 -36.14 7.18
CA GLY A 247 3.67 -35.08 8.16
C GLY A 247 2.99 -33.82 7.66
N TYR A 248 3.02 -32.78 8.47
CA TYR A 248 2.41 -31.48 8.18
C TYR A 248 3.17 -30.34 8.87
N TYR A 249 2.96 -29.12 8.41
CA TYR A 249 3.45 -27.93 9.12
C TYR A 249 2.46 -27.51 10.20
N GLN A 250 2.93 -27.27 11.41
CA GLN A 250 2.08 -26.70 12.47
C GLN A 250 1.83 -25.22 12.19
N VAL A 251 0.84 -24.92 11.36
CA VAL A 251 0.47 -23.54 10.95
C VAL A 251 -0.53 -22.88 11.89
N SER A 252 -1.08 -23.64 12.84
CA SER A 252 -2.03 -23.18 13.86
C SER A 252 -1.71 -23.84 15.21
N SER A 253 -1.95 -23.11 16.30
CA SER A 253 -1.87 -23.68 17.65
C SER A 253 -2.99 -24.69 17.96
N LEU A 254 -3.99 -24.81 17.11
CA LEU A 254 -5.04 -25.84 17.20
C LEU A 254 -4.55 -27.21 16.69
N LEU A 255 -3.45 -27.25 15.93
CA LEU A 255 -2.84 -28.50 15.47
C LEU A 255 -1.85 -29.02 16.50
N PRO A 256 -1.77 -30.36 16.74
CA PRO A 256 -0.73 -30.95 17.55
C PRO A 256 0.66 -30.58 17.06
N GLY A 257 1.64 -30.49 17.96
CA GLY A 257 3.02 -30.21 17.59
C GLY A 257 3.81 -29.53 18.70
N PRO A 258 5.10 -29.18 18.43
CA PRO A 258 5.98 -28.58 19.43
C PRO A 258 5.59 -27.14 19.83
N GLY A 259 4.67 -26.53 19.12
CA GLY A 259 4.24 -25.14 19.37
C GLY A 259 4.82 -24.15 18.34
N LEU A 260 4.15 -23.00 18.23
CA LEU A 260 4.55 -21.91 17.35
C LEU A 260 5.41 -20.91 18.09
N THR A 261 6.56 -20.55 17.53
CA THR A 261 7.30 -19.38 17.97
C THR A 261 6.53 -18.13 17.59
N ARG A 262 6.38 -17.20 18.54
CA ARG A 262 5.61 -15.97 18.36
C ARG A 262 6.42 -14.74 18.72
N VAL A 263 6.23 -13.66 17.99
CA VAL A 263 6.81 -12.34 18.28
C VAL A 263 5.70 -11.30 18.47
N ARG A 264 5.95 -10.32 19.33
CA ARG A 264 5.00 -9.21 19.55
C ARG A 264 5.12 -8.14 18.47
N GLU A 265 6.27 -8.01 17.84
CA GLU A 265 6.56 -6.98 16.84
C GLU A 265 7.37 -7.61 15.71
N VAL A 266 6.94 -7.36 14.47
CA VAL A 266 7.63 -7.74 13.24
C VAL A 266 8.38 -6.53 12.72
N HIS A 267 9.67 -6.68 12.45
CA HIS A 267 10.55 -5.62 11.97
C HIS A 267 10.72 -5.72 10.45
N SER A 268 10.49 -4.61 9.76
CA SER A 268 10.48 -4.55 8.29
C SER A 268 11.22 -3.33 7.76
N PRO A 269 12.57 -3.34 7.67
CA PRO A 269 13.31 -2.33 6.96
C PRO A 269 13.00 -2.35 5.46
N THR A 270 12.84 -1.15 4.88
CA THR A 270 12.47 -0.96 3.47
C THR A 270 13.40 0.07 2.83
N TYR A 271 13.90 -0.24 1.64
CA TYR A 271 14.77 0.63 0.86
C TYR A 271 14.11 0.92 -0.48
N VAL A 272 14.14 2.17 -0.89
CA VAL A 272 13.51 2.65 -2.12
C VAL A 272 14.50 3.46 -2.93
N ILE A 273 14.52 3.25 -4.23
CA ILE A 273 15.16 4.14 -5.20
C ILE A 273 14.20 4.35 -6.35
N GLY A 274 14.03 5.60 -6.78
CA GLY A 274 13.12 5.94 -7.87
C GLY A 274 13.55 7.18 -8.60
N ALA A 275 13.06 7.29 -9.84
CA ALA A 275 13.27 8.45 -10.69
C ALA A 275 12.04 8.68 -11.57
N ASP A 276 11.79 9.96 -11.87
CA ASP A 276 10.80 10.43 -12.84
C ASP A 276 11.47 11.52 -13.67
N VAL A 277 11.92 11.18 -14.89
CA VAL A 277 12.86 11.99 -15.67
C VAL A 277 12.48 12.11 -17.14
N ALA A 278 12.79 13.25 -17.74
CA ALA A 278 12.71 13.43 -19.17
C ALA A 278 13.79 12.57 -19.88
N ALA A 279 13.40 11.88 -20.93
CA ALA A 279 14.28 11.08 -21.79
C ALA A 279 14.23 11.63 -23.22
N GLY A 280 15.19 12.48 -23.54
CA GLY A 280 15.18 13.23 -24.77
C GLY A 280 14.08 14.31 -24.79
N LYS A 281 13.52 14.60 -25.99
CA LYS A 281 12.52 15.67 -26.15
C LYS A 281 11.08 15.19 -25.99
N ASP A 282 10.83 13.91 -26.22
CA ASP A 282 9.47 13.40 -26.42
C ASP A 282 9.03 12.38 -25.38
N PHE A 283 9.94 11.88 -24.55
CA PHE A 283 9.65 10.81 -23.61
C PHE A 283 9.89 11.23 -22.17
N ARG A 284 9.17 10.59 -21.27
CA ARG A 284 9.38 10.62 -19.83
C ARG A 284 9.47 9.20 -19.30
N LEU A 285 10.46 8.96 -18.46
CA LEU A 285 10.67 7.67 -17.79
C LEU A 285 10.33 7.83 -16.31
N MET A 286 9.47 6.96 -15.79
CA MET A 286 9.16 6.88 -14.37
C MET A 286 9.39 5.46 -13.91
N GLY A 287 10.18 5.27 -12.85
CA GLY A 287 10.47 3.95 -12.33
C GLY A 287 10.91 3.97 -10.89
N GLU A 288 10.64 2.87 -10.18
CA GLU A 288 11.04 2.66 -8.80
C GLU A 288 11.48 1.21 -8.59
N TYR A 289 12.44 1.02 -7.70
CA TYR A 289 12.78 -0.28 -7.12
C TYR A 289 12.64 -0.20 -5.61
N VAL A 290 12.00 -1.21 -5.03
CA VAL A 290 11.75 -1.32 -3.60
C VAL A 290 12.22 -2.68 -3.10
N ARG A 291 13.04 -2.68 -2.05
CA ARG A 291 13.39 -3.87 -1.29
C ARG A 291 12.84 -3.74 0.13
N ARG A 292 11.88 -4.59 0.45
CA ARG A 292 11.36 -4.75 1.80
C ARG A 292 11.89 -6.04 2.39
N ASN A 293 12.56 -5.96 3.52
CA ASN A 293 12.93 -7.12 4.31
C ASN A 293 11.90 -7.33 5.43
N VAL A 294 11.64 -8.58 5.79
CA VAL A 294 10.87 -8.92 7.00
C VAL A 294 11.72 -9.84 7.85
N LEU A 295 12.20 -9.32 8.97
CA LEU A 295 13.24 -9.97 9.74
C LEU A 295 12.66 -11.03 10.69
N GLY A 296 13.22 -12.24 10.64
CA GLY A 296 12.90 -13.33 11.57
C GLY A 296 11.52 -13.97 11.35
N VAL A 297 10.88 -13.72 10.22
CA VAL A 297 9.53 -14.22 9.91
C VAL A 297 9.46 -14.70 8.47
N SER A 298 8.87 -15.89 8.24
CA SER A 298 8.47 -16.31 6.90
C SER A 298 7.19 -15.58 6.50
N SER A 299 7.33 -14.40 5.89
CA SER A 299 6.20 -13.55 5.48
C SER A 299 6.25 -13.24 3.99
N GLY A 300 5.11 -13.33 3.31
CA GLY A 300 4.95 -12.91 1.92
C GLY A 300 5.35 -11.45 1.66
N ALA A 301 5.33 -10.62 2.68
CA ALA A 301 5.74 -9.21 2.61
C ALA A 301 7.27 -9.00 2.53
N ASP A 302 8.11 -10.03 2.70
CA ASP A 302 9.54 -9.97 2.37
C ASP A 302 9.69 -10.01 0.85
N THR A 303 9.84 -8.83 0.23
CA THR A 303 9.67 -8.64 -1.21
C THR A 303 10.76 -7.77 -1.82
N GLN A 304 10.96 -7.99 -3.12
CA GLN A 304 11.51 -7.02 -4.04
C GLN A 304 10.45 -6.67 -5.09
N SER A 305 10.35 -5.40 -5.40
CA SER A 305 9.42 -4.91 -6.41
C SER A 305 10.03 -3.80 -7.24
N ALA A 306 9.62 -3.71 -8.49
CA ALA A 306 10.06 -2.65 -9.37
C ALA A 306 9.00 -2.38 -10.44
N TYR A 307 9.03 -1.18 -10.98
CA TYR A 307 8.35 -0.87 -12.24
C TYR A 307 9.15 0.10 -13.08
N LEU A 308 8.83 0.12 -14.37
CA LEU A 308 9.28 1.12 -15.33
C LEU A 308 8.09 1.49 -16.23
N SER A 309 7.81 2.77 -16.33
CA SER A 309 6.83 3.36 -17.23
C SER A 309 7.53 4.29 -18.21
N VAL A 310 7.22 4.15 -19.48
CA VAL A 310 7.66 5.03 -20.57
C VAL A 310 6.43 5.79 -21.07
N LEU A 311 6.43 7.11 -20.91
CA LEU A 311 5.34 7.98 -21.30
C LEU A 311 5.80 8.87 -22.47
N ARG A 312 4.87 9.19 -23.37
CA ARG A 312 5.12 10.11 -24.49
C ARG A 312 4.10 11.23 -24.49
N PRO A 313 4.36 12.38 -23.84
CA PRO A 313 3.49 13.55 -23.94
C PRO A 313 3.39 14.03 -25.40
N ALA A 314 2.16 14.14 -25.93
CA ALA A 314 1.88 14.57 -27.30
C ALA A 314 0.61 15.45 -27.31
N GLY A 315 0.78 16.74 -27.10
CA GLY A 315 -0.31 17.71 -26.98
C GLY A 315 -1.17 17.44 -25.74
N ALA A 316 -2.46 17.10 -25.92
CA ALA A 316 -3.36 16.76 -24.83
C ALA A 316 -3.25 15.26 -24.42
N TRP A 317 -2.62 14.41 -25.24
CA TRP A 317 -2.49 12.99 -25.03
C TRP A 317 -1.15 12.63 -24.41
N THR A 318 -1.16 11.64 -23.52
CA THR A 318 0.07 11.02 -22.99
C THR A 318 -0.10 9.50 -23.01
N PRO A 319 0.13 8.82 -24.16
CA PRO A 319 0.22 7.37 -24.19
C PRO A 319 1.42 6.88 -23.38
N TYR A 320 1.30 5.66 -22.83
CA TYR A 320 2.37 5.03 -22.07
C TYR A 320 2.36 3.51 -22.17
N VAL A 321 3.52 2.94 -21.89
CA VAL A 321 3.69 1.51 -21.61
C VAL A 321 4.37 1.38 -20.27
N SER A 322 3.93 0.42 -19.47
CA SER A 322 4.50 0.14 -18.15
C SER A 322 4.74 -1.36 -17.98
N VAL A 323 5.79 -1.69 -17.24
CA VAL A 323 6.05 -3.05 -16.77
C VAL A 323 6.34 -2.99 -15.27
N GLY A 324 5.70 -3.88 -14.51
CA GLY A 324 5.91 -4.02 -13.06
C GLY A 324 6.22 -5.47 -12.69
N ARG A 325 7.03 -5.66 -11.65
CA ARG A 325 7.35 -6.96 -11.05
C ARG A 325 7.23 -6.86 -9.53
N LEU A 326 6.52 -7.81 -8.92
CA LEU A 326 6.44 -7.98 -7.47
C LEU A 326 6.79 -9.43 -7.14
N LEU A 327 7.78 -9.63 -6.28
CA LEU A 327 8.33 -10.93 -5.99
C LEU A 327 8.67 -11.05 -4.51
N SER A 328 8.08 -12.03 -3.81
CA SER A 328 8.56 -12.46 -2.49
C SER A 328 9.88 -13.20 -2.61
N MET A 329 10.68 -13.17 -1.56
CA MET A 329 12.00 -13.82 -1.57
C MET A 329 11.89 -15.34 -1.78
N PRO A 330 12.92 -15.98 -2.35
CA PRO A 330 12.88 -17.41 -2.69
C PRO A 330 12.49 -18.28 -1.50
N GLU A 331 13.05 -18.03 -0.33
CA GLU A 331 12.82 -18.81 0.90
C GLU A 331 11.33 -18.79 1.30
N VAL A 332 10.68 -17.63 1.14
CA VAL A 332 9.25 -17.46 1.43
C VAL A 332 8.39 -18.21 0.42
N ARG A 333 8.74 -18.15 -0.87
CA ARG A 333 8.02 -18.85 -1.95
C ARG A 333 8.19 -20.37 -1.83
N ASP A 334 9.40 -20.85 -1.53
CA ASP A 334 9.69 -22.27 -1.31
C ASP A 334 8.93 -22.78 -0.09
N PHE A 335 8.88 -21.99 0.99
CA PHE A 335 8.14 -22.36 2.18
C PHE A 335 6.62 -22.42 1.90
N TYR A 336 6.08 -21.43 1.20
CA TYR A 336 4.69 -21.46 0.73
C TYR A 336 4.40 -22.73 -0.08
N GLY A 337 5.25 -23.07 -1.05
CA GLY A 337 5.12 -24.29 -1.87
C GLY A 337 5.04 -25.56 -1.03
N LYS A 338 5.92 -25.69 -0.03
CA LYS A 338 5.93 -26.83 0.90
C LYS A 338 4.65 -26.89 1.74
N VAL A 339 4.20 -25.79 2.32
CA VAL A 339 2.96 -25.73 3.12
C VAL A 339 1.74 -26.00 2.24
N ASN A 340 1.66 -25.35 1.07
CA ASN A 340 0.52 -25.50 0.15
C ASN A 340 0.41 -26.92 -0.45
N ALA A 341 1.52 -27.60 -0.63
CA ALA A 341 1.57 -29.00 -1.12
C ALA A 341 1.39 -30.04 0.00
N SER A 342 1.54 -29.65 1.27
CA SER A 342 1.49 -30.56 2.41
C SER A 342 0.08 -31.16 2.56
N ARG A 343 0.01 -32.50 2.54
CA ARG A 343 -1.23 -33.27 2.73
C ARG A 343 -0.94 -34.51 3.55
N VAL A 344 -1.81 -34.79 4.49
CA VAL A 344 -1.82 -36.09 5.18
C VAL A 344 -2.89 -36.98 4.59
N PRO A 345 -2.64 -38.31 4.46
CA PRO A 345 -3.62 -39.27 3.96
C PRO A 345 -4.89 -39.32 4.79
N ALA A 346 -6.02 -39.64 4.16
CA ALA A 346 -7.33 -39.64 4.80
C ALA A 346 -7.48 -40.64 5.98
N PHE A 347 -6.65 -41.67 6.04
CA PHE A 347 -6.66 -42.63 7.15
C PHE A 347 -6.02 -42.10 8.45
N ILE A 348 -5.33 -40.93 8.38
CA ILE A 348 -4.78 -40.28 9.57
C ILE A 348 -5.93 -39.59 10.33
N PRO A 349 -6.07 -39.84 11.64
CA PRO A 349 -7.08 -39.14 12.44
C PRO A 349 -6.93 -37.62 12.35
N GLY A 350 -8.02 -36.91 12.04
CA GLY A 350 -8.00 -35.46 11.87
C GLY A 350 -7.44 -34.95 10.53
N ALA A 351 -7.19 -35.82 9.54
CA ALA A 351 -6.59 -35.45 8.24
C ALA A 351 -7.32 -34.30 7.55
N ALA A 352 -8.65 -34.27 7.57
CA ALA A 352 -9.44 -33.19 6.96
C ALA A 352 -9.11 -31.84 7.59
N GLN A 353 -9.07 -31.76 8.92
CA GLN A 353 -8.74 -30.53 9.66
C GLN A 353 -7.26 -30.12 9.43
N ILE A 354 -6.35 -31.08 9.45
CA ILE A 354 -4.92 -30.83 9.18
C ILE A 354 -4.77 -30.24 7.77
N ASN A 355 -5.34 -30.88 6.76
CA ASN A 355 -5.23 -30.44 5.37
C ASN A 355 -5.87 -29.08 5.10
N ALA A 356 -7.04 -28.80 5.70
CA ALA A 356 -7.65 -27.47 5.65
C ALA A 356 -6.78 -26.41 6.32
N SER A 357 -6.16 -26.74 7.46
CA SER A 357 -5.22 -25.83 8.14
C SER A 357 -3.96 -25.56 7.31
N GLN A 358 -3.42 -26.58 6.60
CA GLN A 358 -2.28 -26.38 5.69
C GLN A 358 -2.65 -25.37 4.59
N ARG A 359 -3.85 -25.49 4.01
CA ARG A 359 -4.32 -24.57 2.97
C ARG A 359 -4.47 -23.15 3.51
N ALA A 360 -5.15 -22.97 4.64
CA ALA A 360 -5.30 -21.68 5.29
C ALA A 360 -3.96 -21.07 5.72
N GLY A 361 -3.03 -21.90 6.20
CA GLY A 361 -1.67 -21.47 6.54
C GLY A 361 -0.89 -20.97 5.33
N ALA A 362 -1.00 -21.66 4.18
CA ALA A 362 -0.41 -21.21 2.93
C ALA A 362 -1.00 -19.85 2.48
N ASP A 363 -2.33 -19.69 2.52
CA ASP A 363 -2.99 -18.43 2.21
C ASP A 363 -2.56 -17.30 3.16
N GLY A 364 -2.37 -17.61 4.45
CA GLY A 364 -1.89 -16.67 5.46
C GLY A 364 -0.48 -16.13 5.20
N LEU A 365 0.37 -16.88 4.51
CA LEU A 365 1.70 -16.40 4.09
C LEU A 365 1.60 -15.32 3.00
N SER A 366 0.57 -15.37 2.16
CA SER A 366 0.26 -14.39 1.09
C SER A 366 1.48 -13.93 0.28
N PRO A 367 2.33 -14.82 -0.25
CA PRO A 367 3.49 -14.38 -1.02
C PRO A 367 3.10 -13.87 -2.40
N PHE A 368 4.05 -13.23 -3.05
CA PHE A 368 3.89 -12.61 -4.35
C PHE A 368 4.87 -13.18 -5.36
N ASP A 369 4.37 -13.45 -6.56
CA ASP A 369 5.14 -13.78 -7.75
C ASP A 369 4.33 -13.36 -8.97
N GLN A 370 4.41 -12.07 -9.36
CA GLN A 370 3.66 -11.56 -10.49
C GLN A 370 4.44 -10.54 -11.33
N THR A 371 4.10 -10.48 -12.62
CA THR A 371 4.55 -9.46 -13.57
C THR A 371 3.34 -8.88 -14.26
N THR A 372 3.27 -7.56 -14.34
CA THR A 372 2.22 -6.83 -15.03
C THR A 372 2.79 -6.01 -16.16
N TRP A 373 2.17 -6.07 -17.34
CA TRP A 373 2.36 -5.16 -18.45
C TRP A 373 1.12 -4.31 -18.58
N ALA A 374 1.28 -3.01 -18.75
CA ALA A 374 0.18 -2.10 -18.97
C ALA A 374 0.43 -1.24 -20.22
N LEU A 375 -0.63 -1.01 -20.96
CA LEU A 375 -0.70 -0.07 -22.09
C LEU A 375 -1.84 0.89 -21.81
N GLY A 376 -1.57 2.17 -21.80
CA GLY A 376 -2.60 3.15 -21.49
C GLY A 376 -2.34 4.51 -22.09
N THR A 377 -3.25 5.41 -21.81
CA THR A 377 -3.14 6.83 -22.19
C THR A 377 -3.90 7.71 -21.23
N SER A 378 -3.42 8.92 -21.03
CA SER A 378 -4.21 10.02 -20.45
C SER A 378 -4.56 11.04 -21.52
N TYR A 379 -5.70 11.68 -21.34
CA TYR A 379 -6.15 12.83 -22.13
C TYR A 379 -6.44 14.00 -21.20
N ARG A 380 -5.75 15.10 -21.37
CA ARG A 380 -5.92 16.32 -20.60
C ARG A 380 -7.14 17.08 -21.10
N LEU A 381 -8.25 17.02 -20.33
CA LEU A 381 -9.48 17.76 -20.63
C LEU A 381 -9.31 19.25 -20.34
N SER A 382 -8.63 19.58 -19.25
CA SER A 382 -8.35 20.96 -18.82
C SER A 382 -7.03 20.99 -18.05
N ALA A 383 -6.67 22.17 -17.52
CA ALA A 383 -5.51 22.29 -16.62
C ALA A 383 -5.68 21.48 -15.32
N THR A 384 -6.90 21.21 -14.91
CA THR A 384 -7.26 20.59 -13.63
C THR A 384 -7.92 19.23 -13.77
N SER A 385 -8.09 18.68 -14.99
CA SER A 385 -8.81 17.41 -15.20
C SER A 385 -8.23 16.55 -16.31
N LYS A 386 -8.23 15.21 -16.10
CA LYS A 386 -7.74 14.20 -17.03
C LYS A 386 -8.72 13.04 -17.14
N LEU A 387 -8.89 12.53 -18.35
CA LEU A 387 -9.44 11.19 -18.61
C LEU A 387 -8.29 10.22 -18.82
N LYS A 388 -8.44 8.98 -18.37
CA LYS A 388 -7.41 7.96 -18.52
C LYS A 388 -8.05 6.62 -18.87
N ALA A 389 -7.33 5.85 -19.71
CA ALA A 389 -7.68 4.49 -20.06
C ALA A 389 -6.43 3.62 -20.01
N GLU A 390 -6.55 2.41 -19.48
CA GLU A 390 -5.47 1.44 -19.36
C GLU A 390 -5.99 0.03 -19.59
N TRP A 391 -5.24 -0.76 -20.32
CA TRP A 391 -5.33 -2.20 -20.33
C TRP A 391 -4.06 -2.76 -19.68
N ALA A 392 -4.24 -3.56 -18.63
CA ALA A 392 -3.16 -4.22 -17.92
C ALA A 392 -3.30 -5.74 -18.03
N ARG A 393 -2.17 -6.43 -18.25
CA ARG A 393 -2.08 -7.88 -18.27
C ARG A 393 -1.10 -8.35 -17.21
N THR A 394 -1.63 -9.02 -16.19
CA THR A 394 -0.85 -9.62 -15.10
C THR A 394 -0.70 -11.12 -15.33
N ARG A 395 0.52 -11.61 -15.18
CA ARG A 395 0.82 -13.04 -15.10
C ARG A 395 1.34 -13.33 -13.70
N THR A 396 0.69 -14.25 -12.99
CA THR A 396 1.20 -14.80 -11.74
C THR A 396 2.06 -16.03 -12.02
N GLY A 397 3.16 -16.16 -11.28
CA GLY A 397 3.99 -17.38 -11.27
C GLY A 397 3.44 -18.38 -10.24
N LEU A 398 4.24 -18.69 -9.21
CA LEU A 398 3.85 -19.67 -8.18
C LEU A 398 2.57 -19.27 -7.44
N VAL A 399 2.39 -18.00 -7.13
CA VAL A 399 1.32 -17.49 -6.27
C VAL A 399 1.23 -15.96 -6.38
N SER A 400 0.06 -15.39 -6.10
CA SER A 400 -0.05 -13.95 -5.80
C SER A 400 -1.09 -13.71 -4.72
N GLY A 401 -0.69 -13.08 -3.61
CA GLY A 401 -1.57 -12.63 -2.54
C GLY A 401 -2.55 -11.53 -2.95
N LEU A 402 -2.50 -11.06 -4.21
CA LEU A 402 -3.47 -10.11 -4.79
C LEU A 402 -4.61 -10.82 -5.56
N VAL A 403 -4.60 -12.15 -5.63
CA VAL A 403 -5.61 -12.96 -6.32
C VAL A 403 -6.49 -13.66 -5.29
N ASP A 404 -7.77 -13.35 -5.29
CA ASP A 404 -8.78 -13.97 -4.42
C ASP A 404 -9.37 -15.20 -5.12
N ALA A 405 -8.53 -16.23 -5.31
CA ALA A 405 -8.95 -17.44 -6.00
C ALA A 405 -10.13 -18.13 -5.26
N PRO A 406 -11.11 -18.70 -5.97
CA PRO A 406 -12.25 -19.36 -5.35
C PRO A 406 -11.80 -20.62 -4.58
N PRO A 407 -12.69 -21.19 -3.74
CA PRO A 407 -12.46 -22.48 -3.09
C PRO A 407 -12.02 -23.55 -4.10
N GLY A 408 -10.97 -24.32 -3.76
CA GLY A 408 -10.35 -25.30 -4.66
C GLY A 408 -9.45 -24.71 -5.74
N GLY A 409 -9.48 -23.38 -5.96
CA GLY A 409 -8.67 -22.70 -6.97
C GLY A 409 -7.23 -22.43 -6.53
N GLU A 410 -6.41 -21.98 -7.47
CA GLU A 410 -5.02 -21.57 -7.24
C GLU A 410 -4.84 -20.10 -7.64
N SER A 411 -4.05 -19.36 -6.85
CA SER A 411 -3.66 -17.97 -7.16
C SER A 411 -2.42 -17.87 -8.04
N GLY A 412 -1.77 -19.00 -8.31
CA GLY A 412 -0.61 -19.13 -9.20
C GLY A 412 -1.00 -19.48 -10.63
N ASN A 413 -0.06 -19.28 -11.56
CA ASN A 413 -0.19 -19.58 -12.99
C ASN A 413 -1.43 -18.94 -13.67
N GLN A 414 -1.89 -17.80 -13.16
CA GLN A 414 -3.02 -17.06 -13.70
C GLN A 414 -2.55 -16.01 -14.70
N VAL A 415 -3.42 -15.73 -15.68
CA VAL A 415 -3.31 -14.59 -16.59
C VAL A 415 -4.57 -13.75 -16.43
N ILE A 416 -4.42 -12.52 -15.98
CA ILE A 416 -5.53 -11.65 -15.64
C ILE A 416 -5.40 -10.39 -16.49
N ASN A 417 -6.44 -10.08 -17.28
CA ASN A 417 -6.51 -8.84 -18.03
C ASN A 417 -7.48 -7.88 -17.32
N VAL A 418 -7.06 -6.65 -17.14
CA VAL A 418 -7.87 -5.59 -16.49
C VAL A 418 -7.98 -4.41 -17.44
N LEU A 419 -9.19 -3.94 -17.66
CA LEU A 419 -9.47 -2.67 -18.30
C LEU A 419 -9.86 -1.65 -17.23
N THR A 420 -9.22 -0.49 -17.25
CA THR A 420 -9.51 0.62 -16.33
C THR A 420 -9.83 1.88 -17.12
N LEU A 421 -10.89 2.58 -16.74
CA LEU A 421 -11.26 3.91 -17.22
C LEU A 421 -11.42 4.84 -16.03
N SER A 422 -10.81 6.01 -16.05
CA SER A 422 -10.93 6.95 -14.94
C SER A 422 -11.01 8.40 -15.40
N CYS A 423 -11.69 9.21 -14.57
CA CYS A 423 -11.72 10.66 -14.66
C CYS A 423 -11.17 11.23 -13.35
N SER A 424 -10.10 12.00 -13.44
CA SER A 424 -9.45 12.62 -12.29
C SER A 424 -9.46 14.13 -12.41
N PHE A 425 -9.72 14.84 -11.29
CA PHE A 425 -9.82 16.31 -11.27
C PHE A 425 -9.31 16.88 -9.95
N VAL A 426 -8.94 18.17 -9.99
CA VAL A 426 -8.62 19.01 -8.83
C VAL A 426 -9.36 20.34 -8.96
N PHE A 427 -9.67 21.02 -7.85
CA PHE A 427 -10.38 22.30 -7.80
C PHE A 427 -9.98 23.13 -6.59
#